data_0be2cb4d82a9da2fb4c2d95894ba27ae
#
_entry.id   0be2cb4d82a9da2fb4c2d95894ba27ae
#
_cell.length_a   1.000
_cell.length_b   1.000
_cell.length_c   1.000
_cell.angle_alpha   90.00
_cell.angle_beta   90.00
_cell.angle_gamma   90.00
#
_symmetry.space_group_name_H-M   'P 1'
#
loop_
_entity.id
_entity.type
_entity.pdbx_description
1 polymer ?
#
loop_
_entity_poly.entity_id
_entity_poly.type
_entity_poly.pdbx_seq_one_letter_code
_entity_poly.pdbx_strand_id
1 'polypeptide(L)'
;MTLNLYFLRHGQTASSRGNLFCGSIDPALTPDGEEMAEVFAKTYTSTSWEAIYCSPKERAILTAEPLANALKMELQLREGLQEINYGVWEGKDVATVDREYHDDYLRWLADPGWNPPTGGESAMAIAARALAVVEEISQKYTTGNVLVVSHKATIRILLCSLLGIDAGRFRYRLGMPVCSVSVVEFGAHGPLLKTLADRSHLTDRLRDLPGT
;
A
#
# COMPACT_ATOMS: atom_id res chain seq x y z
N MET A 1 -13.25 -10.42 20.83
CA MET A 1 -12.50 -10.62 19.57
C MET A 1 -12.45 -9.29 18.88
N THR A 2 -11.36 -8.96 18.17
CA THR A 2 -11.11 -7.66 17.54
C THR A 2 -10.98 -7.85 16.02
N LEU A 3 -11.23 -6.82 15.24
CA LEU A 3 -10.97 -6.79 13.81
C LEU A 3 -9.49 -6.43 13.58
N ASN A 4 -8.78 -7.22 12.79
CA ASN A 4 -7.42 -6.92 12.35
C ASN A 4 -7.40 -6.65 10.85
N LEU A 5 -6.87 -5.49 10.45
CA LEU A 5 -6.60 -5.18 9.06
C LEU A 5 -5.12 -5.40 8.76
N TYR A 6 -4.85 -6.28 7.82
CA TYR A 6 -3.50 -6.58 7.32
C TYR A 6 -3.30 -5.79 6.03
N PHE A 7 -2.49 -4.76 6.07
CA PHE A 7 -2.14 -3.95 4.90
C PHE A 7 -0.89 -4.55 4.24
N LEU A 8 -1.07 -5.11 3.05
CA LEU A 8 0.01 -5.66 2.22
C LEU A 8 0.33 -4.71 1.08
N ARG A 9 1.57 -4.23 0.99
CA ARG A 9 2.06 -3.57 -0.21
C ARG A 9 2.31 -4.60 -1.30
N HIS A 10 1.94 -4.31 -2.56
CA HIS A 10 2.22 -5.17 -3.70
C HIS A 10 3.70 -5.58 -3.80
N GLY A 11 3.97 -6.71 -4.47
CA GLY A 11 5.29 -7.23 -4.76
C GLY A 11 6.15 -6.30 -5.63
N GLN A 12 7.40 -6.66 -5.87
CA GLN A 12 8.32 -5.83 -6.66
C GLN A 12 7.84 -5.67 -8.11
N THR A 13 7.96 -4.44 -8.64
CA THR A 13 7.79 -4.09 -10.06
C THR A 13 9.07 -3.43 -10.59
N ALA A 14 9.21 -3.30 -11.89
CA ALA A 14 10.34 -2.56 -12.47
C ALA A 14 10.40 -1.11 -11.96
N SER A 15 9.25 -0.45 -11.82
CA SER A 15 9.16 0.92 -11.30
C SER A 15 9.55 1.02 -9.83
N SER A 16 9.13 0.07 -8.97
CA SER A 16 9.52 0.07 -7.55
C SER A 16 11.01 -0.20 -7.37
N ARG A 17 11.61 -1.05 -8.21
CA ARG A 17 13.04 -1.32 -8.24
C ARG A 17 13.85 -0.10 -8.68
N GLY A 18 13.34 0.66 -9.66
CA GLY A 18 13.94 1.89 -10.18
C GLY A 18 13.62 3.15 -9.36
N ASN A 19 12.82 3.04 -8.29
CA ASN A 19 12.35 4.17 -7.46
C ASN A 19 11.69 5.30 -8.28
N LEU A 20 10.88 4.94 -9.28
CA LEU A 20 10.15 5.89 -10.11
C LEU A 20 8.83 6.31 -9.43
N PHE A 21 8.36 7.51 -9.75
CA PHE A 21 6.99 7.92 -9.44
C PHE A 21 6.03 7.11 -10.30
N CYS A 22 5.26 6.22 -9.69
CA CYS A 22 4.41 5.27 -10.40
C CYS A 22 3.11 5.03 -9.62
N GLY A 23 2.07 5.70 -10.02
CA GLY A 23 0.73 5.58 -9.46
C GLY A 23 -0.28 5.12 -10.49
N SER A 24 -0.56 5.97 -11.49
CA SER A 24 -1.49 5.68 -12.57
C SER A 24 -0.95 4.64 -13.55
N ILE A 25 0.35 4.66 -13.83
CA ILE A 25 1.02 3.60 -14.60
C ILE A 25 0.92 2.29 -13.82
N ASP A 26 0.66 1.20 -14.53
CA ASP A 26 0.42 -0.11 -13.91
C ASP A 26 1.37 -1.17 -14.46
N PRO A 27 2.66 -1.16 -14.07
CA PRO A 27 3.60 -2.19 -14.46
C PRO A 27 3.28 -3.51 -13.75
N ALA A 28 3.41 -4.62 -14.46
CA ALA A 28 3.33 -5.96 -13.90
C ALA A 28 4.42 -6.21 -12.83
N LEU A 29 4.24 -7.25 -12.04
CA LEU A 29 5.26 -7.73 -11.12
C LEU A 29 6.52 -8.18 -11.88
N THR A 30 7.68 -8.05 -11.26
CA THR A 30 8.89 -8.75 -11.70
C THR A 30 8.81 -10.23 -11.31
N PRO A 31 9.62 -11.14 -11.87
CA PRO A 31 9.70 -12.52 -11.39
C PRO A 31 9.95 -12.62 -9.88
N ASP A 32 10.80 -11.73 -9.33
CA ASP A 32 10.99 -11.64 -7.87
C ASP A 32 9.72 -11.16 -7.15
N GLY A 33 8.95 -10.25 -7.77
CA GLY A 33 7.66 -9.79 -7.22
C GLY A 33 6.60 -10.88 -7.19
N GLU A 34 6.56 -11.73 -8.22
CA GLU A 34 5.69 -12.92 -8.25
C GLU A 34 6.10 -13.94 -7.17
N GLU A 35 7.41 -14.20 -7.03
CA GLU A 35 7.91 -15.07 -5.96
C GLU A 35 7.57 -14.50 -4.56
N MET A 36 7.65 -13.18 -4.36
CA MET A 36 7.21 -12.54 -3.12
C MET A 36 5.73 -12.82 -2.82
N ALA A 37 4.85 -12.76 -3.83
CA ALA A 37 3.43 -13.04 -3.70
C ALA A 37 3.17 -14.51 -3.31
N GLU A 38 3.88 -15.44 -3.94
CA GLU A 38 3.78 -16.88 -3.63
C GLU A 38 4.24 -17.19 -2.20
N VAL A 39 5.37 -16.61 -1.77
CA VAL A 39 5.89 -16.79 -0.41
C VAL A 39 4.95 -16.20 0.63
N PHE A 40 4.36 -15.02 0.35
CA PHE A 40 3.32 -14.43 1.19
C PHE A 40 2.12 -15.39 1.31
N ALA A 41 1.58 -15.87 0.20
CA ALA A 41 0.44 -16.78 0.19
C ALA A 41 0.72 -18.04 1.02
N LYS A 42 1.87 -18.67 0.80
CA LYS A 42 2.27 -19.87 1.55
C LYS A 42 2.33 -19.65 3.06
N THR A 43 2.83 -18.47 3.49
CA THR A 43 2.96 -18.14 4.91
C THR A 43 1.61 -17.86 5.55
N TYR A 44 0.74 -17.14 4.84
CA TYR A 44 -0.52 -16.63 5.40
C TYR A 44 -1.76 -17.46 5.08
N THR A 45 -1.62 -18.61 4.37
CA THR A 45 -2.73 -19.55 4.09
C THR A 45 -3.34 -20.14 5.37
N SER A 46 -2.55 -20.29 6.46
CA SER A 46 -3.05 -20.79 7.74
C SER A 46 -3.82 -19.76 8.59
N THR A 47 -3.77 -18.48 8.20
CA THR A 47 -4.54 -17.43 8.86
C THR A 47 -6.01 -17.55 8.45
N SER A 48 -6.92 -17.44 9.42
CA SER A 48 -8.37 -17.36 9.13
C SER A 48 -8.71 -15.99 8.60
N TRP A 49 -9.10 -15.90 7.35
CA TRP A 49 -9.45 -14.65 6.67
C TRP A 49 -10.96 -14.52 6.48
N GLU A 50 -11.50 -13.32 6.76
CA GLU A 50 -12.92 -12.98 6.48
C GLU A 50 -13.08 -12.45 5.04
N ALA A 51 -12.11 -11.72 4.53
CA ALA A 51 -12.15 -11.12 3.19
C ALA A 51 -10.75 -10.68 2.71
N ILE A 52 -10.63 -10.50 1.39
CA ILE A 52 -9.47 -9.91 0.73
C ILE A 52 -9.96 -8.71 -0.09
N TYR A 53 -9.64 -7.51 0.37
CA TYR A 53 -9.84 -6.26 -0.36
C TYR A 53 -8.57 -5.92 -1.14
N CYS A 54 -8.72 -5.46 -2.37
CA CYS A 54 -7.57 -5.24 -3.24
C CYS A 54 -7.75 -3.99 -4.10
N SER A 55 -6.66 -3.27 -4.32
CA SER A 55 -6.58 -2.26 -5.37
C SER A 55 -6.82 -2.91 -6.74
N PRO A 56 -7.56 -2.29 -7.67
CA PRO A 56 -7.77 -2.84 -9.01
C PRO A 56 -6.54 -2.76 -9.93
N LYS A 57 -5.41 -2.25 -9.44
CA LYS A 57 -4.15 -2.26 -10.19
C LYS A 57 -3.60 -3.67 -10.31
N GLU A 58 -3.15 -4.04 -11.53
CA GLU A 58 -2.67 -5.38 -11.87
C GLU A 58 -1.60 -5.89 -10.88
N ARG A 59 -0.61 -5.04 -10.54
CA ARG A 59 0.42 -5.40 -9.57
C ARG A 59 -0.10 -5.77 -8.17
N ALA A 60 -1.24 -5.19 -7.74
CA ALA A 60 -1.87 -5.53 -6.48
C ALA A 60 -2.69 -6.82 -6.61
N ILE A 61 -3.41 -6.99 -7.71
CA ILE A 61 -4.18 -8.20 -8.02
C ILE A 61 -3.23 -9.41 -8.07
N LEU A 62 -2.15 -9.33 -8.88
CA LEU A 62 -1.16 -10.41 -8.98
C LEU A 62 -0.48 -10.75 -7.65
N THR A 63 -0.37 -9.77 -6.73
CA THR A 63 0.15 -10.02 -5.37
C THR A 63 -0.87 -10.76 -4.49
N ALA A 64 -2.16 -10.47 -4.66
CA ALA A 64 -3.24 -11.06 -3.86
C ALA A 64 -3.68 -12.44 -4.34
N GLU A 65 -3.61 -12.68 -5.66
CA GLU A 65 -4.16 -13.89 -6.32
C GLU A 65 -3.64 -15.21 -5.77
N PRO A 66 -2.34 -15.42 -5.50
CA PRO A 66 -1.88 -16.69 -4.96
C PRO A 66 -2.57 -17.08 -3.66
N LEU A 67 -2.75 -16.12 -2.74
CA LEU A 67 -3.48 -16.38 -1.49
C LEU A 67 -4.98 -16.59 -1.74
N ALA A 68 -5.60 -15.74 -2.56
CA ALA A 68 -7.02 -15.84 -2.89
C ALA A 68 -7.37 -17.19 -3.50
N ASN A 69 -6.54 -17.67 -4.44
CA ASN A 69 -6.70 -18.97 -5.10
C ASN A 69 -6.53 -20.13 -4.11
N ALA A 70 -5.51 -20.07 -3.25
CA ALA A 70 -5.27 -21.11 -2.23
C ALA A 70 -6.45 -21.25 -1.26
N LEU A 71 -7.10 -20.12 -0.92
CA LEU A 71 -8.24 -20.07 0.00
C LEU A 71 -9.61 -20.18 -0.71
N LYS A 72 -9.65 -20.14 -2.04
CA LYS A 72 -10.87 -20.06 -2.86
C LYS A 72 -11.73 -18.85 -2.49
N MET A 73 -11.09 -17.72 -2.23
CA MET A 73 -11.74 -16.45 -1.90
C MET A 73 -11.73 -15.50 -3.10
N GLU A 74 -12.79 -14.70 -3.23
CA GLU A 74 -12.85 -13.66 -4.26
C GLU A 74 -12.17 -12.36 -3.78
N LEU A 75 -11.46 -11.69 -4.70
CA LEU A 75 -10.90 -10.36 -4.46
C LEU A 75 -12.01 -9.29 -4.53
N GLN A 76 -12.14 -8.50 -3.47
CA GLN A 76 -13.06 -7.37 -3.43
C GLN A 76 -12.30 -6.10 -3.89
N LEU A 77 -12.40 -5.79 -5.18
CA LEU A 77 -11.67 -4.65 -5.77
C LEU A 77 -12.29 -3.32 -5.33
N ARG A 78 -11.43 -2.37 -4.92
CA ARG A 78 -11.83 -1.01 -4.50
C ARG A 78 -10.91 0.04 -5.09
N GLU A 79 -11.47 0.96 -5.86
CA GLU A 79 -10.77 2.12 -6.44
C GLU A 79 -10.10 2.97 -5.35
N GLY A 80 -10.71 3.07 -4.17
CA GLY A 80 -10.15 3.78 -3.01
C GLY A 80 -8.78 3.28 -2.56
N LEU A 81 -8.39 2.05 -2.94
CA LEU A 81 -7.09 1.45 -2.59
C LEU A 81 -5.99 1.67 -3.65
N GLN A 82 -6.26 2.37 -4.75
CA GLN A 82 -5.23 2.66 -5.76
C GLN A 82 -4.09 3.52 -5.20
N GLU A 83 -2.95 3.47 -5.88
CA GLU A 83 -1.80 4.33 -5.54
C GLU A 83 -2.09 5.80 -5.86
N ILE A 84 -1.35 6.69 -5.24
CA ILE A 84 -1.38 8.10 -5.53
C ILE A 84 -1.14 8.37 -7.03
N ASN A 85 -2.00 9.15 -7.65
CA ASN A 85 -1.74 9.67 -8.98
C ASN A 85 -0.67 10.78 -8.89
N TYR A 86 0.46 10.57 -9.55
CA TYR A 86 1.57 11.52 -9.58
C TYR A 86 1.49 12.54 -10.73
N GLY A 87 0.40 12.55 -11.52
CA GLY A 87 0.19 13.51 -12.60
C GLY A 87 1.35 13.54 -13.61
N VAL A 88 1.90 14.73 -13.84
CA VAL A 88 2.99 14.91 -14.82
C VAL A 88 4.32 14.24 -14.43
N TRP A 89 4.45 13.74 -13.20
CA TRP A 89 5.65 13.03 -12.74
C TRP A 89 5.63 11.52 -13.01
N GLU A 90 4.49 10.98 -13.49
CA GLU A 90 4.36 9.54 -13.76
C GLU A 90 5.52 9.01 -14.63
N GLY A 91 6.14 7.92 -14.19
CA GLY A 91 7.25 7.26 -14.88
C GLY A 91 8.62 7.94 -14.76
N LYS A 92 8.71 9.09 -14.07
CA LYS A 92 9.97 9.83 -13.89
C LYS A 92 10.66 9.44 -12.57
N ASP A 93 11.97 9.58 -12.55
CA ASP A 93 12.76 9.52 -11.33
C ASP A 93 12.80 10.89 -10.61
N VAL A 94 13.30 10.88 -9.38
CA VAL A 94 13.40 12.08 -8.54
C VAL A 94 14.26 13.16 -9.19
N ALA A 95 15.39 12.79 -9.83
CA ALA A 95 16.29 13.77 -10.45
C ALA A 95 15.65 14.47 -11.65
N THR A 96 14.88 13.72 -12.43
CA THR A 96 14.12 14.28 -13.56
C THR A 96 12.99 15.21 -13.07
N VAL A 97 12.26 14.81 -12.04
CA VAL A 97 11.20 15.65 -11.46
C VAL A 97 11.77 16.93 -10.86
N ASP A 98 12.86 16.85 -10.10
CA ASP A 98 13.51 18.02 -9.53
C ASP A 98 14.02 18.98 -10.60
N ARG A 99 14.56 18.46 -11.71
CA ARG A 99 15.04 19.28 -12.83
C ARG A 99 13.91 19.95 -13.63
N GLU A 100 12.83 19.20 -13.91
CA GLU A 100 11.79 19.64 -14.86
C GLU A 100 10.60 20.34 -14.17
N TYR A 101 10.38 20.04 -12.88
CA TYR A 101 9.24 20.52 -12.08
C TYR A 101 9.68 21.02 -10.71
N HIS A 102 10.81 21.71 -10.63
CA HIS A 102 11.48 22.07 -9.38
C HIS A 102 10.57 22.71 -8.33
N ASP A 103 9.85 23.78 -8.69
CA ASP A 103 8.99 24.49 -7.75
C ASP A 103 7.81 23.63 -7.26
N ASP A 104 7.25 22.79 -8.15
CA ASP A 104 6.19 21.85 -7.82
C ASP A 104 6.71 20.79 -6.86
N TYR A 105 7.92 20.28 -7.13
CA TYR A 105 8.59 19.29 -6.29
C TYR A 105 8.96 19.82 -4.90
N LEU A 106 9.43 21.07 -4.80
CA LEU A 106 9.72 21.69 -3.50
C LEU A 106 8.45 21.88 -2.66
N ARG A 107 7.34 22.32 -3.27
CA ARG A 107 6.06 22.45 -2.56
C ARG A 107 5.58 21.09 -2.04
N TRP A 108 5.67 20.06 -2.88
CA TRP A 108 5.30 18.70 -2.47
C TRP A 108 6.24 18.13 -1.38
N LEU A 109 7.54 18.41 -1.43
CA LEU A 109 8.47 18.02 -0.36
C LEU A 109 8.15 18.69 0.97
N ALA A 110 7.73 19.96 0.91
CA ALA A 110 7.35 20.71 2.11
C ALA A 110 6.09 20.16 2.76
N ASP A 111 5.04 19.89 1.98
CA ASP A 111 3.77 19.36 2.46
C ASP A 111 2.98 18.63 1.36
N PRO A 112 3.19 17.33 1.14
CA PRO A 112 2.42 16.54 0.18
C PRO A 112 0.96 16.32 0.61
N GLY A 113 0.60 16.70 1.83
CA GLY A 113 -0.79 16.67 2.30
C GLY A 113 -1.70 17.55 1.49
N TRP A 114 -1.20 18.75 1.15
CA TRP A 114 -1.98 19.80 0.48
C TRP A 114 -1.42 20.25 -0.86
N ASN A 115 -0.18 19.94 -1.19
CA ASN A 115 0.47 20.28 -2.44
C ASN A 115 0.66 19.03 -3.31
N PRO A 116 -0.34 18.65 -4.15
CA PRO A 116 -0.19 17.51 -5.05
C PRO A 116 0.81 17.85 -6.18
N PRO A 117 1.40 16.84 -6.82
CA PRO A 117 2.02 17.03 -8.13
C PRO A 117 1.02 17.61 -9.12
N THR A 118 1.47 18.42 -10.07
CA THR A 118 0.59 18.99 -11.10
C THR A 118 -0.20 17.87 -11.82
N GLY A 119 -1.53 17.96 -11.80
CA GLY A 119 -2.42 16.92 -12.34
C GLY A 119 -2.52 15.65 -11.52
N GLY A 120 -1.95 15.63 -10.31
CA GLY A 120 -1.96 14.48 -9.41
C GLY A 120 -2.89 14.64 -8.20
N GLU A 121 -2.74 13.74 -7.22
CA GLU A 121 -3.53 13.72 -5.98
C GLU A 121 -2.73 14.24 -4.78
N SER A 122 -3.43 14.92 -3.86
CA SER A 122 -2.89 15.24 -2.53
C SER A 122 -3.02 14.04 -1.58
N ALA A 123 -2.19 13.99 -0.53
CA ALA A 123 -2.34 12.94 0.49
C ALA A 123 -3.70 13.02 1.21
N MET A 124 -4.30 14.19 1.34
CA MET A 124 -5.64 14.35 1.93
C MET A 124 -6.73 13.75 1.04
N ALA A 125 -6.64 13.87 -0.29
CA ALA A 125 -7.58 13.23 -1.22
C ALA A 125 -7.48 11.69 -1.13
N ILE A 126 -6.26 11.18 -1.05
CA ILE A 126 -6.01 9.74 -0.87
C ILE A 126 -6.55 9.26 0.48
N ALA A 127 -6.29 9.99 1.56
CA ALA A 127 -6.82 9.66 2.89
C ALA A 127 -8.36 9.52 2.84
N ALA A 128 -9.04 10.47 2.22
CA ALA A 128 -10.50 10.45 2.13
C ALA A 128 -11.04 9.19 1.41
N ARG A 129 -10.48 8.86 0.22
CA ARG A 129 -10.96 7.68 -0.54
C ARG A 129 -10.57 6.34 0.09
N ALA A 130 -9.40 6.28 0.72
CA ALA A 130 -8.90 5.03 1.30
C ALA A 130 -9.51 4.75 2.68
N LEU A 131 -9.76 5.79 3.50
CA LEU A 131 -10.48 5.64 4.77
C LEU A 131 -11.94 5.20 4.55
N ALA A 132 -12.59 5.62 3.48
CA ALA A 132 -13.93 5.14 3.14
C ALA A 132 -13.98 3.61 2.95
N VAL A 133 -12.91 3.01 2.39
CA VAL A 133 -12.80 1.55 2.28
C VAL A 133 -12.58 0.91 3.66
N VAL A 134 -11.76 1.51 4.52
CA VAL A 134 -11.57 1.02 5.90
C VAL A 134 -12.87 1.10 6.69
N GLU A 135 -13.64 2.15 6.51
CA GLU A 135 -14.97 2.30 7.13
C GLU A 135 -15.94 1.23 6.63
N GLU A 136 -16.01 0.98 5.32
CA GLU A 136 -16.81 -0.12 4.73
C GLU A 136 -16.45 -1.46 5.39
N ILE A 137 -15.15 -1.76 5.50
CA ILE A 137 -14.68 -3.00 6.12
C ILE A 137 -15.13 -3.07 7.59
N SER A 138 -14.94 -2.00 8.36
CA SER A 138 -15.27 -1.95 9.78
C SER A 138 -16.79 -2.05 10.06
N GLN A 139 -17.61 -1.57 9.13
CA GLN A 139 -19.07 -1.73 9.21
C GLN A 139 -19.51 -3.17 8.90
N LYS A 140 -18.80 -3.86 8.02
CA LYS A 140 -19.13 -5.22 7.59
C LYS A 140 -18.57 -6.30 8.50
N TYR A 141 -17.39 -6.09 9.05
CA TYR A 141 -16.66 -7.05 9.89
C TYR A 141 -16.33 -6.42 11.24
N THR A 142 -16.81 -7.00 12.31
CA THR A 142 -16.55 -6.53 13.68
C THR A 142 -15.43 -7.30 14.37
N THR A 143 -15.04 -8.46 13.81
CA THR A 143 -13.98 -9.34 14.32
C THR A 143 -13.30 -10.06 13.16
N GLY A 144 -12.18 -10.74 13.42
CA GLY A 144 -11.48 -11.55 12.42
C GLY A 144 -10.35 -10.78 11.71
N ASN A 145 -9.86 -11.33 10.61
CA ASN A 145 -8.75 -10.77 9.86
C ASN A 145 -9.19 -10.43 8.43
N VAL A 146 -8.92 -9.23 7.99
CA VAL A 146 -9.17 -8.79 6.61
C VAL A 146 -7.85 -8.36 5.99
N LEU A 147 -7.55 -8.91 4.81
CA LEU A 147 -6.39 -8.51 4.02
C LEU A 147 -6.78 -7.31 3.13
N VAL A 148 -5.91 -6.31 3.09
CA VAL A 148 -6.03 -5.11 2.23
C VAL A 148 -4.75 -4.97 1.42
N VAL A 149 -4.81 -5.33 0.12
CA VAL A 149 -3.65 -5.23 -0.77
C VAL A 149 -3.67 -3.91 -1.50
N SER A 150 -2.60 -3.12 -1.33
CA SER A 150 -2.52 -1.76 -1.83
C SER A 150 -1.06 -1.35 -2.11
N HIS A 151 -0.74 -0.07 -1.99
CA HIS A 151 0.47 0.54 -2.48
C HIS A 151 1.19 1.35 -1.41
N LYS A 152 2.43 1.77 -1.72
CA LYS A 152 3.36 2.43 -0.79
C LYS A 152 2.79 3.70 -0.18
N ALA A 153 2.35 4.67 -1.00
CA ALA A 153 1.87 5.94 -0.49
C ALA A 153 0.49 5.77 0.17
N THR A 154 -0.42 5.04 -0.46
CA THR A 154 -1.78 4.82 0.06
C THR A 154 -1.77 4.14 1.43
N ILE A 155 -0.98 3.07 1.63
CA ILE A 155 -0.88 2.42 2.94
C ILE A 155 -0.25 3.36 3.99
N ARG A 156 0.81 4.09 3.65
CA ARG A 156 1.42 5.06 4.57
C ARG A 156 0.45 6.15 5.00
N ILE A 157 -0.32 6.69 4.05
CA ILE A 157 -1.33 7.73 4.32
C ILE A 157 -2.46 7.17 5.18
N LEU A 158 -2.93 5.95 4.89
CA LEU A 158 -3.91 5.26 5.74
C LEU A 158 -3.40 5.09 7.18
N LEU A 159 -2.19 4.56 7.34
CA LEU A 159 -1.61 4.36 8.67
C LEU A 159 -1.42 5.70 9.41
N CYS A 160 -0.95 6.75 8.73
CA CYS A 160 -0.86 8.09 9.32
C CYS A 160 -2.23 8.56 9.81
N SER A 161 -3.26 8.45 8.97
CA SER A 161 -4.62 8.89 9.31
C SER A 161 -5.22 8.11 10.47
N LEU A 162 -5.04 6.78 10.49
CA LEU A 162 -5.53 5.92 11.56
C LEU A 162 -4.84 6.16 12.92
N LEU A 163 -3.56 6.55 12.89
CA LEU A 163 -2.73 6.72 14.08
C LEU A 163 -2.60 8.18 14.55
N GLY A 164 -3.31 9.12 13.92
CA GLY A 164 -3.23 10.54 14.27
C GLY A 164 -1.88 11.19 13.89
N ILE A 165 -1.18 10.64 12.91
CA ILE A 165 0.04 11.24 12.35
C ILE A 165 -0.38 12.16 11.20
N ASP A 166 0.24 13.34 11.14
CA ASP A 166 0.02 14.29 10.04
C ASP A 166 0.28 13.62 8.67
N ALA A 167 -0.75 13.58 7.82
CA ALA A 167 -0.67 12.99 6.49
C ALA A 167 0.35 13.70 5.59
N GLY A 168 0.66 14.98 5.80
CA GLY A 168 1.73 15.69 5.12
C GLY A 168 3.14 15.16 5.46
N ARG A 169 3.25 14.28 6.46
CA ARG A 169 4.52 13.67 6.88
C ARG A 169 4.67 12.19 6.52
N PHE A 170 3.69 11.61 5.81
CA PHE A 170 3.64 10.17 5.55
C PHE A 170 4.96 9.59 4.97
N ARG A 171 5.69 10.37 4.15
CA ARG A 171 6.93 9.93 3.50
C ARG A 171 8.07 9.68 4.47
N TYR A 172 8.13 10.43 5.57
CA TYR A 172 9.27 10.48 6.48
C TYR A 172 9.00 9.83 7.83
N ARG A 173 7.82 9.23 8.02
CA ARG A 173 7.44 8.60 9.29
C ARG A 173 7.37 7.09 9.25
N LEU A 174 6.97 6.53 8.10
CA LEU A 174 6.72 5.11 7.97
C LEU A 174 7.52 4.51 6.83
N GLY A 175 8.33 3.47 7.10
CA GLY A 175 8.91 2.61 6.06
C GLY A 175 7.81 1.75 5.43
N MET A 176 7.92 1.44 4.11
CA MET A 176 6.95 0.57 3.44
C MET A 176 7.64 -0.13 2.25
N PRO A 177 8.57 -1.06 2.49
CA PRO A 177 9.21 -1.82 1.42
C PRO A 177 8.21 -2.74 0.70
N VAL A 178 8.57 -3.21 -0.51
CA VAL A 178 7.72 -4.11 -1.30
C VAL A 178 7.36 -5.37 -0.53
N CYS A 179 6.15 -5.87 -0.74
CA CYS A 179 5.59 -7.06 -0.12
C CYS A 179 5.64 -7.04 1.42
N SER A 180 5.65 -5.85 2.04
CA SER A 180 5.60 -5.71 3.50
C SER A 180 4.17 -5.73 4.02
N VAL A 181 4.02 -6.27 5.22
CA VAL A 181 2.74 -6.37 5.96
C VAL A 181 2.75 -5.42 7.15
N SER A 182 1.70 -4.62 7.28
CA SER A 182 1.42 -3.86 8.50
C SER A 182 0.06 -4.28 9.05
N VAL A 183 -0.06 -4.42 10.36
CA VAL A 183 -1.30 -4.88 11.00
C VAL A 183 -1.82 -3.83 11.96
N VAL A 184 -3.08 -3.45 11.77
CA VAL A 184 -3.82 -2.56 12.68
C VAL A 184 -4.99 -3.32 13.27
N GLU A 185 -5.05 -3.36 14.59
CA GLU A 185 -6.15 -3.92 15.36
C GLU A 185 -7.16 -2.81 15.69
N PHE A 186 -8.44 -3.06 15.43
CA PHE A 186 -9.53 -2.16 15.77
C PHE A 186 -10.22 -2.67 17.05
N GLY A 187 -9.93 -2.01 18.16
CA GLY A 187 -10.47 -2.30 19.48
C GLY A 187 -11.35 -1.19 20.03
N ALA A 188 -11.77 -1.33 21.29
CA ALA A 188 -12.65 -0.37 21.96
C ALA A 188 -12.07 1.05 22.07
N HIS A 189 -10.75 1.21 21.99
CA HIS A 189 -10.06 2.49 22.09
C HIS A 189 -9.59 3.05 20.73
N GLY A 190 -10.07 2.47 19.64
CA GLY A 190 -9.68 2.84 18.27
C GLY A 190 -8.57 1.95 17.69
N PRO A 191 -7.93 2.40 16.59
CA PRO A 191 -6.92 1.63 15.89
C PRO A 191 -5.59 1.56 16.67
N LEU A 192 -5.04 0.34 16.78
CA LEU A 192 -3.75 0.05 17.41
C LEU A 192 -2.81 -0.59 16.38
N LEU A 193 -1.67 0.02 16.09
CA LEU A 193 -0.65 -0.57 15.23
C LEU A 193 0.06 -1.72 15.97
N LYS A 194 -0.12 -2.94 15.48
CA LYS A 194 0.49 -4.17 16.03
C LYS A 194 1.82 -4.49 15.36
N THR A 195 1.90 -4.22 14.05
CA THR A 195 3.05 -4.55 13.22
C THR A 195 3.22 -3.48 12.16
N LEU A 196 4.45 -3.07 11.89
CA LEU A 196 4.78 -2.10 10.84
C LEU A 196 5.78 -2.72 9.86
N ALA A 197 5.38 -2.76 8.59
CA ALA A 197 6.26 -3.08 7.46
C ALA A 197 7.07 -4.39 7.63
N ASP A 198 6.49 -5.40 8.26
CA ASP A 198 7.13 -6.71 8.46
C ASP A 198 7.32 -7.44 7.12
N ARG A 199 8.48 -8.06 6.96
CA ARG A 199 8.85 -8.91 5.82
C ARG A 199 9.47 -10.23 6.28
N SER A 200 9.19 -10.66 7.50
CA SER A 200 9.74 -11.90 8.06
C SER A 200 9.33 -13.16 7.27
N HIS A 201 8.23 -13.09 6.53
CA HIS A 201 7.78 -14.15 5.64
C HIS A 201 8.67 -14.31 4.39
N LEU A 202 9.40 -13.27 3.97
CA LEU A 202 10.28 -13.34 2.82
C LEU A 202 11.62 -14.00 3.18
N THR A 203 12.22 -14.67 2.21
CA THR A 203 13.61 -15.15 2.32
C THR A 203 14.58 -13.96 2.39
N ASP A 204 15.82 -14.18 2.90
CA ASP A 204 16.84 -13.12 2.96
C ASP A 204 17.10 -12.53 1.57
N ARG A 205 17.21 -13.40 0.54
CA ARG A 205 17.37 -12.96 -0.85
C ARG A 205 16.29 -11.95 -1.28
N LEU A 206 15.03 -12.23 -1.01
CA LEU A 206 13.92 -11.35 -1.41
C LEU A 206 13.85 -10.08 -0.55
N ARG A 207 14.26 -10.15 0.71
CA ARG A 207 14.29 -8.98 1.59
C ARG A 207 15.36 -7.97 1.20
N ASP A 208 16.48 -8.43 0.65
CA ASP A 208 17.62 -7.59 0.27
C ASP A 208 17.45 -6.93 -1.11
N LEU A 209 16.38 -7.31 -1.84
CA LEU A 209 16.08 -6.70 -3.14
C LEU A 209 15.64 -5.24 -3.01
N PRO A 210 16.04 -4.36 -3.96
CA PRO A 210 15.57 -2.99 -3.99
C PRO A 210 14.06 -2.90 -4.23
N GLY A 211 13.45 -1.81 -3.78
CA GLY A 211 12.00 -1.59 -3.96
C GLY A 211 11.34 -0.91 -2.77
N THR A 212 12.10 -0.08 -2.10
CA THR A 212 11.63 0.70 -0.93
C THR A 212 10.76 1.87 -1.34
#